data_e28194e7450986b7e229a5cecaa97bf5
#
_entry.id   e28194e7450986b7e229a5cecaa97bf5
#
_cell.length_a   1.000
_cell.length_b   1.000
_cell.length_c   1.000
_cell.angle_alpha   90.00
_cell.angle_beta   90.00
_cell.angle_gamma   90.00
#
_symmetry.space_group_name_H-M   'P 1'
#
loop_
_entity.id
_entity.type
_entity.pdbx_description
1 polymer ?
#
loop_
_entity_poly.entity_id
_entity_poly.type
_entity_poly.pdbx_seq_one_letter_code
_entity_poly.pdbx_strand_id
1 'polypeptide(L)'
;MKKLFFAFALLVLLALPLARAAQPGGATTTHADKGSYDGGTAGTANVISGHVYSNNLDATQGTYKWVGIFGNVTGTIVLEDTNGNQFYNWTGAKGLLVYASTATVSWSSISNATESDVTTAYTFLASGTDDYANTFTGTSEDIGSEIYSVSSDYAQPFPTASGFKVYSLKDGSGNIIWAGKVLSSPATTYEGSSADFEMLLPEDGTSNDNTATTYNFWVELN
;
A
#
# COMPACT_ATOMS: atom_id res chain seq x y z
N MET A 1 -35.91 -46.59 10.94
CA MET A 1 -35.63 -45.38 11.75
C MET A 1 -34.17 -44.92 11.73
N LYS A 2 -33.14 -45.78 11.84
CA LYS A 2 -31.71 -45.35 11.82
C LYS A 2 -31.24 -44.67 10.54
N LYS A 3 -31.78 -45.01 9.34
CA LYS A 3 -31.39 -44.40 8.05
C LYS A 3 -31.96 -42.98 7.86
N LEU A 4 -33.08 -42.63 8.50
CA LEU A 4 -33.68 -41.30 8.39
C LEU A 4 -32.92 -40.26 9.26
N PHE A 5 -32.35 -40.69 10.37
CA PHE A 5 -31.54 -39.82 11.23
C PHE A 5 -30.21 -39.41 10.57
N PHE A 6 -29.62 -40.33 9.77
CA PHE A 6 -28.36 -39.99 9.05
C PHE A 6 -28.58 -39.01 7.91
N ALA A 7 -29.70 -39.07 7.21
CA ALA A 7 -30.08 -38.14 6.14
C ALA A 7 -30.36 -36.73 6.71
N PHE A 8 -30.95 -36.64 7.91
CA PHE A 8 -31.25 -35.36 8.55
C PHE A 8 -29.96 -34.69 9.08
N ALA A 9 -29.03 -35.48 9.65
CA ALA A 9 -27.72 -34.97 10.10
C ALA A 9 -26.85 -34.48 8.95
N LEU A 10 -26.93 -35.12 7.77
CA LEU A 10 -26.20 -34.70 6.58
C LEU A 10 -26.80 -33.41 5.96
N LEU A 11 -28.13 -33.24 6.05
CA LEU A 11 -28.83 -32.05 5.52
C LEU A 11 -28.55 -30.82 6.40
N VAL A 12 -28.41 -30.99 7.72
CA VAL A 12 -28.08 -29.90 8.65
C VAL A 12 -26.62 -29.47 8.47
N LEU A 13 -25.72 -30.38 8.09
CA LEU A 13 -24.32 -30.04 7.83
C LEU A 13 -24.13 -29.23 6.53
N LEU A 14 -25.06 -29.33 5.55
CA LEU A 14 -25.01 -28.53 4.31
C LEU A 14 -25.58 -27.12 4.45
N ALA A 15 -26.22 -26.81 5.57
CA ALA A 15 -26.84 -25.51 5.84
C ALA A 15 -26.02 -24.62 6.78
N LEU A 16 -24.71 -24.92 6.96
CA LEU A 16 -23.82 -23.98 7.63
C LEU A 16 -23.71 -22.73 6.74
N PRO A 17 -24.12 -21.53 7.23
CA PRO A 17 -23.89 -20.33 6.50
C PRO A 17 -22.38 -20.22 6.26
N LEU A 18 -21.98 -20.11 5.01
CA LEU A 18 -20.61 -19.70 4.67
C LEU A 18 -20.39 -18.37 5.36
N ALA A 19 -19.66 -18.37 6.48
CA ALA A 19 -19.23 -17.13 7.11
C ALA A 19 -18.47 -16.33 6.04
N ARG A 20 -19.03 -15.17 5.61
CA ARG A 20 -18.27 -14.26 4.75
C ARG A 20 -17.07 -13.83 5.57
N ALA A 21 -15.87 -14.12 5.05
CA ALA A 21 -14.67 -13.55 5.61
C ALA A 21 -14.82 -12.02 5.57
N ALA A 22 -14.49 -11.36 6.66
CA ALA A 22 -14.37 -9.90 6.68
C ALA A 22 -13.37 -9.49 5.60
N GLN A 23 -13.63 -8.36 4.95
CA GLN A 23 -12.72 -7.79 3.95
C GLN A 23 -12.69 -6.27 4.11
N PRO A 24 -11.57 -5.61 3.73
CA PRO A 24 -11.50 -4.15 3.74
C PRO A 24 -12.59 -3.51 2.87
N GLY A 25 -13.10 -2.37 3.30
CA GLY A 25 -14.10 -1.60 2.53
C GLY A 25 -13.45 -0.86 1.36
N GLY A 26 -14.11 -0.84 0.19
CA GLY A 26 -13.70 0.02 -0.92
C GLY A 26 -13.72 1.50 -0.51
N ALA A 27 -12.67 2.26 -0.87
CA ALA A 27 -12.52 3.65 -0.48
C ALA A 27 -12.82 4.61 -1.65
N THR A 28 -13.49 5.73 -1.33
CA THR A 28 -13.56 6.88 -2.23
C THR A 28 -12.36 7.78 -1.98
N THR A 29 -11.66 8.20 -3.03
CA THR A 29 -10.46 9.02 -2.93
C THR A 29 -10.71 10.45 -3.43
N THR A 30 -10.08 11.43 -2.77
CA THR A 30 -9.88 12.78 -3.32
C THR A 30 -8.39 12.93 -3.59
N HIS A 31 -8.03 13.16 -4.85
CA HIS A 31 -6.64 13.22 -5.28
C HIS A 31 -6.22 14.67 -5.56
N ALA A 32 -5.00 15.03 -5.14
CA ALA A 32 -4.34 16.28 -5.48
C ALA A 32 -2.86 16.01 -5.77
N ASP A 33 -2.39 16.46 -6.93
CA ASP A 33 -0.99 16.38 -7.30
C ASP A 33 -0.15 17.39 -6.50
N LYS A 34 1.02 16.95 -6.01
CA LYS A 34 2.01 17.75 -5.29
C LYS A 34 3.27 18.03 -6.13
N GLY A 35 3.32 17.47 -7.35
CA GLY A 35 4.46 17.59 -8.25
C GLY A 35 5.60 16.62 -7.97
N SER A 36 6.69 16.80 -8.69
CA SER A 36 7.90 16.00 -8.64
C SER A 36 9.15 16.86 -8.50
N TYR A 37 10.28 16.22 -8.16
CA TYR A 37 11.57 16.89 -8.14
C TYR A 37 12.01 17.31 -9.56
N ASP A 38 12.44 18.55 -9.74
CA ASP A 38 12.75 19.15 -11.05
C ASP A 38 14.23 19.01 -11.49
N GLY A 39 15.06 18.30 -10.70
CA GLY A 39 16.47 18.05 -11.01
C GLY A 39 17.43 19.19 -10.66
N GLY A 40 16.92 20.35 -10.24
CA GLY A 40 17.74 21.48 -9.79
C GLY A 40 18.48 22.21 -10.90
N THR A 41 19.37 23.12 -10.54
CA THR A 41 20.14 23.96 -11.45
C THR A 41 21.50 23.32 -11.76
N ALA A 42 21.90 23.33 -13.04
CA ALA A 42 23.20 22.81 -13.47
C ALA A 42 24.36 23.59 -12.87
N GLY A 43 25.38 22.87 -12.40
CA GLY A 43 26.67 23.43 -12.00
C GLY A 43 27.48 23.90 -13.23
N THR A 44 28.32 24.91 -13.07
CA THR A 44 29.17 25.46 -14.13
C THR A 44 30.64 25.44 -13.73
N ALA A 45 31.53 25.19 -14.71
CA ALA A 45 32.98 25.33 -14.57
C ALA A 45 33.58 26.08 -15.75
N ASN A 46 34.51 27.00 -15.46
CA ASN A 46 35.24 27.72 -16.51
C ASN A 46 36.50 26.93 -16.88
N VAL A 47 36.69 26.68 -18.18
CA VAL A 47 37.78 25.85 -18.70
C VAL A 47 38.58 26.63 -19.77
N ILE A 48 39.89 26.37 -19.85
CA ILE A 48 40.81 27.00 -20.81
C ILE A 48 41.44 25.91 -21.65
N SER A 49 41.55 26.13 -22.97
CA SER A 49 42.18 25.19 -23.88
C SER A 49 43.62 24.87 -23.51
N GLY A 50 44.02 23.59 -23.59
CA GLY A 50 45.36 23.10 -23.24
C GLY A 50 45.58 22.82 -21.77
N HIS A 51 44.59 23.06 -20.92
CA HIS A 51 44.65 22.72 -19.47
C HIS A 51 43.86 21.41 -19.20
N VAL A 52 44.28 20.72 -18.14
CA VAL A 52 43.56 19.56 -17.58
C VAL A 52 42.96 19.97 -16.25
N TYR A 53 41.68 19.67 -16.06
CA TYR A 53 40.96 19.98 -14.84
C TYR A 53 40.42 18.69 -14.19
N SER A 54 40.38 18.68 -12.86
CA SER A 54 39.68 17.66 -12.10
C SER A 54 38.41 18.29 -11.50
N ASN A 55 37.24 17.74 -11.86
CA ASN A 55 35.95 18.16 -11.31
C ASN A 55 35.31 17.02 -10.51
N ASN A 56 34.89 17.30 -9.30
CA ASN A 56 34.03 16.45 -8.52
C ASN A 56 32.58 16.90 -8.75
N LEU A 57 31.72 15.95 -9.13
CA LEU A 57 30.31 16.23 -9.40
C LEU A 57 29.45 15.48 -8.39
N ASP A 58 28.50 16.17 -7.79
CA ASP A 58 27.48 15.63 -6.92
C ASP A 58 26.12 16.03 -7.47
N ALA A 59 25.16 15.07 -7.54
CA ALA A 59 23.87 15.29 -8.13
C ALA A 59 22.75 14.58 -7.35
N THR A 60 21.61 15.24 -7.26
CA THR A 60 20.36 14.64 -6.77
C THR A 60 19.41 14.45 -7.94
N GLN A 61 18.76 13.30 -7.99
CA GLN A 61 17.77 12.95 -9.03
C GLN A 61 16.50 12.41 -8.37
N GLY A 62 15.35 12.75 -8.94
CA GLY A 62 14.07 12.14 -8.56
C GLY A 62 14.00 10.68 -8.99
N THR A 63 13.31 9.87 -8.18
CA THR A 63 13.00 8.49 -8.58
C THR A 63 11.91 8.47 -9.67
N TYR A 64 11.98 7.49 -10.56
CA TYR A 64 10.94 7.19 -11.54
C TYR A 64 10.22 5.87 -11.24
N LYS A 65 10.52 5.24 -10.10
CA LYS A 65 10.00 3.92 -9.72
C LYS A 65 8.97 3.96 -8.61
N TRP A 66 8.86 5.07 -7.91
CA TRP A 66 8.02 5.20 -6.73
C TRP A 66 7.20 6.46 -6.73
N VAL A 67 5.95 6.32 -6.31
CA VAL A 67 5.02 7.42 -6.03
C VAL A 67 4.74 7.47 -4.53
N GLY A 68 4.79 8.66 -3.95
CA GLY A 68 4.37 8.90 -2.56
C GLY A 68 2.89 9.27 -2.49
N ILE A 69 2.15 8.65 -1.58
CA ILE A 69 0.76 9.00 -1.28
C ILE A 69 0.63 9.20 0.23
N PHE A 70 -0.07 10.23 0.66
CA PHE A 70 -0.36 10.51 2.05
C PHE A 70 -1.74 11.12 2.23
N GLY A 71 -2.28 11.04 3.43
CA GLY A 71 -3.57 11.66 3.72
C GLY A 71 -4.22 11.20 5.01
N ASN A 72 -5.50 11.51 5.13
CA ASN A 72 -6.31 11.17 6.28
C ASN A 72 -7.34 10.09 5.92
N VAL A 73 -7.68 9.27 6.91
CA VAL A 73 -8.67 8.20 6.79
C VAL A 73 -9.85 8.53 7.70
N THR A 74 -11.04 8.55 7.12
CA THR A 74 -12.29 8.62 7.87
C THR A 74 -13.21 7.51 7.40
N GLY A 75 -14.00 6.93 8.29
CA GLY A 75 -14.89 5.85 7.92
C GLY A 75 -16.10 5.71 8.81
N THR A 76 -17.03 4.89 8.33
CA THR A 76 -18.23 4.47 9.03
C THR A 76 -18.35 2.96 8.90
N ILE A 77 -18.55 2.27 10.01
CA ILE A 77 -18.92 0.86 10.02
C ILE A 77 -20.43 0.77 10.03
N VAL A 78 -21.01 -0.07 9.18
CA VAL A 78 -22.47 -0.21 9.07
C VAL A 78 -22.90 -1.65 9.28
N LEU A 79 -24.07 -1.80 9.87
CA LEU A 79 -24.84 -3.04 9.85
C LEU A 79 -26.03 -2.81 8.93
N GLU A 80 -26.05 -3.48 7.78
CA GLU A 80 -27.08 -3.32 6.75
C GLU A 80 -27.46 -4.64 6.10
N ASP A 81 -28.61 -4.68 5.47
CA ASP A 81 -29.08 -5.82 4.68
C ASP A 81 -28.50 -5.81 3.26
N THR A 82 -28.79 -6.85 2.48
CA THR A 82 -28.32 -6.96 1.08
C THR A 82 -28.94 -5.94 0.12
N ASN A 83 -29.97 -5.20 0.55
CA ASN A 83 -30.61 -4.14 -0.22
C ASN A 83 -30.09 -2.75 0.16
N GLY A 84 -29.10 -2.68 1.07
CA GLY A 84 -28.53 -1.41 1.56
C GLY A 84 -29.39 -0.73 2.64
N ASN A 85 -30.35 -1.41 3.26
CA ASN A 85 -31.08 -0.85 4.38
C ASN A 85 -30.22 -0.93 5.65
N GLN A 86 -29.83 0.22 6.18
CA GLN A 86 -29.01 0.33 7.39
C GLN A 86 -29.84 0.01 8.61
N PHE A 87 -29.40 -0.97 9.40
CA PHE A 87 -29.95 -1.27 10.72
C PHE A 87 -29.27 -0.42 11.80
N TYR A 88 -27.94 -0.22 11.67
CA TYR A 88 -27.15 0.60 12.57
C TYR A 88 -25.87 1.10 11.87
N ASN A 89 -25.29 2.20 12.38
CA ASN A 89 -24.00 2.68 11.92
C ASN A 89 -23.14 3.20 13.09
N TRP A 90 -21.82 3.07 12.93
CA TRP A 90 -20.80 3.59 13.82
C TRP A 90 -19.97 4.60 13.05
N THR A 91 -20.21 5.89 13.31
CA THR A 91 -19.46 7.00 12.71
C THR A 91 -18.14 7.22 13.44
N GLY A 92 -17.13 7.72 12.75
CA GLY A 92 -15.81 8.01 13.33
C GLY A 92 -14.97 6.76 13.56
N ALA A 93 -15.25 5.66 12.85
CA ALA A 93 -14.38 4.51 12.82
C ALA A 93 -12.97 4.92 12.35
N LYS A 94 -11.95 4.39 13.02
CA LYS A 94 -10.55 4.67 12.70
C LYS A 94 -10.05 3.67 11.66
N GLY A 95 -9.18 4.15 10.75
CA GLY A 95 -8.45 3.27 9.86
C GLY A 95 -7.38 2.50 10.62
N LEU A 96 -7.15 1.25 10.21
CA LEU A 96 -6.01 0.44 10.62
C LEU A 96 -4.97 0.39 9.50
N LEU A 97 -5.42 0.09 8.29
CA LEU A 97 -4.59 -0.04 7.09
C LEU A 97 -5.30 0.56 5.88
N VAL A 98 -4.53 1.23 5.02
CA VAL A 98 -4.92 1.61 3.67
C VAL A 98 -4.28 0.62 2.72
N TYR A 99 -5.08 -0.08 1.94
CA TYR A 99 -4.61 -1.02 0.91
C TYR A 99 -4.71 -0.39 -0.47
N ALA A 100 -3.70 -0.65 -1.30
CA ALA A 100 -3.67 -0.21 -2.70
C ALA A 100 -3.21 -1.36 -3.60
N SER A 101 -3.87 -1.55 -4.75
CA SER A 101 -3.45 -2.51 -5.78
C SER A 101 -3.90 -2.05 -7.15
N THR A 102 -3.12 -2.40 -8.18
CA THR A 102 -3.51 -2.21 -9.60
C THR A 102 -4.47 -3.29 -10.09
N ALA A 103 -4.61 -4.38 -9.34
CA ALA A 103 -5.45 -5.53 -9.68
C ALA A 103 -6.73 -5.58 -8.83
N THR A 104 -7.68 -6.43 -9.26
CA THR A 104 -8.79 -6.86 -8.41
C THR A 104 -8.28 -7.86 -7.39
N VAL A 105 -8.43 -7.55 -6.10
CA VAL A 105 -7.89 -8.35 -4.99
C VAL A 105 -8.87 -9.43 -4.55
N SER A 106 -8.37 -10.64 -4.37
CA SER A 106 -9.10 -11.73 -3.71
C SER A 106 -8.80 -11.73 -2.21
N TRP A 107 -9.69 -11.14 -1.42
CA TRP A 107 -9.53 -10.95 0.03
C TRP A 107 -9.63 -12.24 0.86
N SER A 108 -9.87 -13.40 0.25
CA SER A 108 -10.01 -14.68 0.96
C SER A 108 -8.68 -15.27 1.45
N SER A 109 -7.56 -14.84 0.88
CA SER A 109 -6.23 -15.36 1.22
C SER A 109 -5.18 -14.28 0.99
N ILE A 110 -4.75 -13.65 2.07
CA ILE A 110 -3.71 -12.61 2.06
C ILE A 110 -2.46 -13.14 2.76
N SER A 111 -1.31 -12.91 2.17
CA SER A 111 -0.01 -13.31 2.69
C SER A 111 1.06 -12.27 2.39
N ASN A 112 2.24 -12.42 3.02
CA ASN A 112 3.40 -11.60 2.71
C ASN A 112 3.81 -11.78 1.23
N ALA A 113 4.15 -10.68 0.55
CA ALA A 113 4.81 -10.71 -0.73
C ALA A 113 6.33 -10.65 -0.51
N THR A 114 7.04 -11.62 -1.04
CA THR A 114 8.51 -11.63 -1.02
C THR A 114 9.07 -10.68 -2.07
N GLU A 115 10.36 -10.32 -1.97
CA GLU A 115 11.06 -9.58 -3.02
C GLU A 115 10.88 -10.21 -4.41
N SER A 116 10.98 -11.55 -4.51
CA SER A 116 10.76 -12.26 -5.77
C SER A 116 9.34 -12.10 -6.32
N ASP A 117 8.32 -12.08 -5.46
CA ASP A 117 6.94 -11.83 -5.88
C ASP A 117 6.79 -10.42 -6.45
N VAL A 118 7.32 -9.43 -5.73
CA VAL A 118 7.24 -8.02 -6.13
C VAL A 118 8.03 -7.77 -7.42
N THR A 119 9.28 -8.22 -7.51
CA THR A 119 10.13 -7.99 -8.69
C THR A 119 9.69 -8.78 -9.92
N THR A 120 8.92 -9.85 -9.75
CA THR A 120 8.24 -10.54 -10.86
C THR A 120 7.07 -9.71 -11.40
N ALA A 121 6.28 -9.08 -10.52
CA ALA A 121 5.15 -8.24 -10.90
C ALA A 121 5.60 -6.85 -11.42
N TYR A 122 6.65 -6.30 -10.82
CA TYR A 122 7.22 -4.98 -11.11
C TYR A 122 8.71 -5.12 -11.44
N THR A 123 9.04 -5.54 -12.67
CA THR A 123 10.42 -5.86 -13.07
C THR A 123 11.40 -4.69 -12.96
N PHE A 124 10.92 -3.46 -13.06
CA PHE A 124 11.72 -2.24 -12.88
C PHE A 124 12.21 -2.06 -11.42
N LEU A 125 11.62 -2.75 -10.45
CA LEU A 125 12.06 -2.77 -9.04
C LEU A 125 13.14 -3.80 -8.73
N ALA A 126 13.60 -4.58 -9.72
CA ALA A 126 14.58 -5.66 -9.52
C ALA A 126 16.04 -5.18 -9.39
N SER A 127 16.32 -3.93 -9.69
CA SER A 127 17.70 -3.39 -9.66
C SER A 127 17.74 -1.88 -9.55
N GLY A 128 18.83 -1.34 -9.03
CA GLY A 128 19.08 0.09 -8.88
C GLY A 128 19.15 0.50 -7.41
N THR A 129 19.50 1.74 -7.14
CA THR A 129 19.61 2.27 -5.77
C THR A 129 18.23 2.43 -5.11
N ASP A 130 17.19 2.63 -5.93
CA ASP A 130 15.79 2.79 -5.56
C ASP A 130 14.95 1.54 -5.91
N ASP A 131 15.56 0.35 -5.85
CA ASP A 131 14.87 -0.93 -6.02
C ASP A 131 14.08 -1.34 -4.77
N TYR A 132 13.40 -2.49 -4.88
CA TYR A 132 12.60 -3.04 -3.77
C TYR A 132 13.47 -3.33 -2.54
N ALA A 133 14.60 -4.03 -2.71
CA ALA A 133 15.46 -4.47 -1.60
C ALA A 133 16.06 -3.30 -0.81
N ASN A 134 16.40 -2.21 -1.49
CA ASN A 134 16.91 -0.99 -0.86
C ASN A 134 15.80 -0.12 -0.25
N THR A 135 14.54 -0.33 -0.62
CA THR A 135 13.38 0.42 -0.13
C THR A 135 12.70 -0.27 1.06
N PHE A 136 12.51 -1.60 1.00
CA PHE A 136 11.86 -2.41 2.03
C PHE A 136 12.90 -3.01 2.99
N THR A 137 13.56 -2.16 3.76
CA THR A 137 14.67 -2.52 4.67
C THR A 137 14.24 -2.76 6.11
N GLY A 138 12.98 -2.50 6.45
CA GLY A 138 12.43 -2.73 7.77
C GLY A 138 12.26 -4.23 8.06
N THR A 139 12.63 -4.65 9.25
CA THR A 139 12.49 -6.06 9.66
C THR A 139 11.01 -6.45 9.79
N SER A 140 10.68 -7.65 9.33
CA SER A 140 9.33 -8.20 9.33
C SER A 140 8.64 -8.05 10.69
N GLU A 141 7.44 -7.48 10.65
CA GLU A 141 6.56 -7.30 11.81
C GLU A 141 5.10 -7.59 11.43
N ASP A 142 4.25 -7.78 12.44
CA ASP A 142 2.80 -7.85 12.23
C ASP A 142 2.27 -6.54 11.64
N ILE A 143 1.52 -6.63 10.54
CA ILE A 143 1.00 -5.43 9.84
C ILE A 143 -0.07 -4.69 10.65
N GLY A 144 -0.62 -5.32 11.71
CA GLY A 144 -1.64 -4.74 12.59
C GLY A 144 -3.06 -4.79 12.01
N SER A 145 -3.34 -5.71 11.09
CA SER A 145 -4.70 -5.99 10.61
C SER A 145 -5.50 -6.79 11.62
N GLU A 146 -6.77 -6.47 11.81
CA GLU A 146 -7.70 -7.30 12.58
C GLU A 146 -8.29 -8.45 11.74
N ILE A 147 -8.18 -8.36 10.40
CA ILE A 147 -8.72 -9.35 9.47
C ILE A 147 -7.66 -10.40 9.12
N TYR A 148 -6.39 -10.00 8.99
CA TYR A 148 -5.31 -10.84 8.47
C TYR A 148 -4.14 -10.94 9.46
N SER A 149 -3.82 -12.16 9.90
CA SER A 149 -2.62 -12.45 10.69
C SER A 149 -1.41 -12.63 9.76
N VAL A 150 -0.81 -11.53 9.35
CA VAL A 150 0.33 -11.51 8.42
C VAL A 150 1.45 -10.64 8.98
N SER A 151 2.69 -11.12 8.83
CA SER A 151 3.89 -10.32 9.08
C SER A 151 4.61 -10.06 7.77
N SER A 152 5.12 -8.85 7.57
CA SER A 152 5.80 -8.42 6.35
C SER A 152 6.95 -7.47 6.67
N ASP A 153 7.97 -7.48 5.82
CA ASP A 153 8.97 -6.43 5.77
C ASP A 153 8.30 -5.12 5.36
N TYR A 154 8.92 -3.98 5.72
CA TYR A 154 8.29 -2.69 5.44
C TYR A 154 9.27 -1.64 4.93
N ALA A 155 8.74 -0.69 4.17
CA ALA A 155 9.37 0.59 3.88
C ALA A 155 8.92 1.67 4.88
N GLN A 156 9.81 2.60 5.22
CA GLN A 156 9.48 3.76 6.05
C GLN A 156 9.56 5.05 5.23
N PRO A 157 8.42 5.67 4.86
CA PRO A 157 8.41 7.02 4.32
C PRO A 157 9.09 8.03 5.25
N PHE A 158 9.62 9.09 4.68
CA PHE A 158 10.26 10.17 5.43
C PHE A 158 9.20 11.15 5.96
N PRO A 159 9.32 11.70 7.18
CA PRO A 159 10.40 11.43 8.16
C PRO A 159 10.16 10.11 8.90
N THR A 160 11.19 9.27 8.98
CA THR A 160 11.10 7.93 9.59
C THR A 160 10.65 7.96 11.06
N ALA A 161 10.93 9.08 11.77
CA ALA A 161 10.48 9.29 13.15
C ALA A 161 8.96 9.38 13.30
N SER A 162 8.21 9.67 12.24
CA SER A 162 6.74 9.72 12.26
C SER A 162 6.08 8.35 12.40
N GLY A 163 6.80 7.27 12.08
CA GLY A 163 6.32 5.90 12.25
C GLY A 163 5.41 5.38 11.15
N PHE A 164 5.30 6.10 10.02
CA PHE A 164 4.62 5.60 8.83
C PHE A 164 5.33 4.34 8.31
N LYS A 165 4.54 3.36 7.86
CA LYS A 165 5.05 2.09 7.33
C LYS A 165 4.22 1.64 6.16
N VAL A 166 4.88 1.02 5.19
CA VAL A 166 4.26 0.40 4.02
C VAL A 166 4.71 -1.04 3.95
N TYR A 167 3.79 -1.96 3.85
CA TYR A 167 4.02 -3.39 3.73
C TYR A 167 3.69 -3.86 2.32
N SER A 168 4.37 -4.92 1.86
CA SER A 168 4.07 -5.60 0.61
C SER A 168 3.39 -6.93 0.88
N LEU A 169 2.18 -7.09 0.35
CA LEU A 169 1.35 -8.27 0.52
C LEU A 169 0.97 -8.82 -0.86
N LYS A 170 0.43 -10.03 -0.89
CA LYS A 170 -0.16 -10.63 -2.08
C LYS A 170 -1.42 -11.42 -1.72
N ASP A 171 -2.34 -11.50 -2.69
CA ASP A 171 -3.48 -12.38 -2.60
C ASP A 171 -3.16 -13.82 -3.08
N GLY A 172 -4.14 -14.71 -2.97
CA GLY A 172 -4.00 -16.10 -3.42
C GLY A 172 -3.78 -16.28 -4.93
N SER A 173 -3.98 -15.23 -5.73
CA SER A 173 -3.72 -15.20 -7.17
C SER A 173 -2.34 -14.62 -7.51
N GLY A 174 -1.60 -14.12 -6.52
CA GLY A 174 -0.30 -13.48 -6.69
C GLY A 174 -0.36 -11.99 -7.03
N ASN A 175 -1.53 -11.35 -6.96
CA ASN A 175 -1.64 -9.90 -7.13
C ASN A 175 -1.01 -9.18 -5.94
N ILE A 176 -0.14 -8.21 -6.21
CA ILE A 176 0.55 -7.44 -5.17
C ILE A 176 -0.39 -6.39 -4.59
N ILE A 177 -0.34 -6.26 -3.27
CA ILE A 177 -1.13 -5.32 -2.48
C ILE A 177 -0.17 -4.54 -1.59
N TRP A 178 -0.22 -3.23 -1.65
CA TRP A 178 0.54 -2.33 -0.80
C TRP A 178 -0.32 -1.90 0.36
N ALA A 179 0.17 -2.08 1.59
CA ALA A 179 -0.59 -1.78 2.78
C ALA A 179 0.11 -0.67 3.59
N GLY A 180 -0.46 0.53 3.61
CA GLY A 180 0.01 1.65 4.42
C GLY A 180 -0.60 1.61 5.82
N LYS A 181 0.24 1.67 6.86
CA LYS A 181 -0.22 1.72 8.25
C LYS A 181 -0.87 3.05 8.55
N VAL A 182 -2.10 3.01 9.08
CA VAL A 182 -2.79 4.19 9.61
C VAL A 182 -2.40 4.36 11.08
N LEU A 183 -1.92 5.53 11.42
CA LEU A 183 -1.50 5.84 12.79
C LEU A 183 -2.71 6.19 13.66
N SER A 184 -2.69 5.78 14.91
CA SER A 184 -3.77 6.06 15.89
C SER A 184 -3.90 7.56 16.21
N SER A 185 -2.86 8.33 15.95
CA SER A 185 -2.83 9.79 15.99
C SER A 185 -2.06 10.29 14.77
N PRO A 186 -2.57 11.31 14.07
CA PRO A 186 -1.88 11.87 12.91
C PRO A 186 -0.45 12.29 13.25
N ALA A 187 0.48 12.04 12.34
CA ALA A 187 1.89 12.38 12.51
C ALA A 187 2.36 13.36 11.42
N THR A 188 3.55 13.93 11.63
CA THR A 188 4.16 14.88 10.70
C THR A 188 4.56 14.16 9.40
N THR A 189 4.07 14.68 8.27
CA THR A 189 4.37 14.20 6.93
C THR A 189 5.71 14.74 6.42
N TYR A 190 6.15 14.25 5.26
CA TYR A 190 7.36 14.72 4.57
C TYR A 190 7.35 16.24 4.30
N GLU A 191 6.18 16.87 4.11
CA GLU A 191 6.04 18.32 3.88
C GLU A 191 5.78 19.12 5.17
N GLY A 192 5.80 18.49 6.36
CA GLY A 192 5.57 19.14 7.64
C GLY A 192 4.09 19.32 8.02
N SER A 193 3.15 18.89 7.18
CA SER A 193 1.73 18.81 7.54
C SER A 193 1.44 17.60 8.43
N SER A 194 0.19 17.36 8.79
CA SER A 194 -0.22 16.21 9.60
C SER A 194 -1.11 15.27 8.79
N ALA A 195 -0.85 13.96 8.83
CA ALA A 195 -1.65 12.95 8.18
C ALA A 195 -1.74 11.65 8.98
N ASP A 196 -2.71 10.82 8.65
CA ASP A 196 -2.93 9.51 9.27
C ASP A 196 -2.04 8.44 8.66
N PHE A 197 -1.69 8.56 7.38
CA PHE A 197 -0.82 7.60 6.69
C PHE A 197 0.05 8.26 5.63
N GLU A 198 1.19 7.65 5.35
CA GLU A 198 2.02 7.83 4.16
C GLU A 198 2.40 6.47 3.60
N MET A 199 2.40 6.34 2.28
CA MET A 199 2.78 5.09 1.60
C MET A 199 3.48 5.33 0.28
N LEU A 200 4.31 4.37 -0.11
CA LEU A 200 4.98 4.29 -1.40
C LEU A 200 4.26 3.27 -2.29
N LEU A 201 4.01 3.64 -3.53
CA LEU A 201 3.47 2.75 -4.55
C LEU A 201 4.44 2.71 -5.74
N PRO A 202 4.63 1.54 -6.39
CA PRO A 202 5.49 1.45 -7.56
C PRO A 202 4.84 2.10 -8.79
N GLU A 203 5.67 2.73 -9.61
CA GLU A 203 5.29 3.31 -10.87
C GLU A 203 6.44 3.14 -11.87
N ASP A 204 6.16 2.57 -13.05
CA ASP A 204 7.16 2.43 -14.11
C ASP A 204 7.20 3.71 -14.94
N GLY A 205 7.71 4.78 -14.34
CA GLY A 205 7.88 6.07 -14.98
C GLY A 205 9.23 6.18 -15.67
N THR A 206 9.26 6.87 -16.81
CA THR A 206 10.49 7.42 -17.39
C THR A 206 10.35 8.93 -17.48
N SER A 207 11.44 9.66 -17.64
CA SER A 207 11.44 11.14 -17.68
C SER A 207 10.48 11.76 -18.71
N ASN A 208 9.91 10.97 -19.61
CA ASN A 208 8.97 11.40 -20.65
C ASN A 208 7.68 10.56 -20.67
N ASP A 209 7.50 9.67 -19.69
CA ASP A 209 6.28 8.87 -19.58
C ASP A 209 5.26 9.60 -18.73
N ASN A 210 4.12 9.94 -19.35
CA ASN A 210 2.96 10.54 -18.68
C ASN A 210 1.81 9.53 -18.58
N THR A 211 2.08 8.23 -18.73
CA THR A 211 1.08 7.18 -18.61
C THR A 211 0.77 6.97 -17.14
N ALA A 212 -0.43 7.30 -16.71
CA ALA A 212 -0.83 7.14 -15.32
C ALA A 212 -1.22 5.69 -15.01
N THR A 213 -0.71 5.13 -13.92
CA THR A 213 -1.16 3.86 -13.37
C THR A 213 -2.39 4.07 -12.47
N THR A 214 -3.40 3.24 -12.66
CA THR A 214 -4.60 3.29 -11.82
C THR A 214 -4.47 2.33 -10.64
N TYR A 215 -4.58 2.87 -9.43
CA TYR A 215 -4.66 2.11 -8.20
C TYR A 215 -6.08 2.10 -7.64
N ASN A 216 -6.53 0.95 -7.21
CA ASN A 216 -7.75 0.78 -6.42
C ASN A 216 -7.38 0.83 -4.94
N PHE A 217 -8.20 1.52 -4.14
CA PHE A 217 -7.96 1.69 -2.71
C PHE A 217 -9.05 1.05 -1.87
N TRP A 218 -8.64 0.48 -0.75
CA TRP A 218 -9.53 -0.05 0.29
C TRP A 218 -9.00 0.37 1.66
N VAL A 219 -9.88 0.41 2.64
CA VAL A 219 -9.54 0.74 4.01
C VAL A 219 -10.08 -0.32 4.96
N GLU A 220 -9.23 -0.79 5.85
CA GLU A 220 -9.64 -1.55 7.01
C GLU A 220 -9.97 -0.59 8.14
N LEU A 221 -11.18 -0.69 8.68
CA LEU A 221 -11.68 0.15 9.77
C LEU A 221 -11.84 -0.66 11.06
N ASN A 222 -11.68 0.03 12.19
CA ASN A 222 -11.85 -0.50 13.55
C ASN A 222 -12.82 0.38 14.33
#